data_41f3d28ed113f27429ab3daedb9736b8
#
_entry.id   41f3d28ed113f27429ab3daedb9736b8
#
_cell.length_a   1.000
_cell.length_b   1.000
_cell.length_c   1.000
_cell.angle_alpha   90.00
_cell.angle_beta   90.00
_cell.angle_gamma   90.00
#
_symmetry.space_group_name_H-M   'P 1'
#
loop_
_entity.id
_entity.type
_entity.pdbx_description
1 polymer ?
#
loop_
_entity_poly.entity_id
_entity_poly.type
_entity_poly.pdbx_seq_one_letter_code
_entity_poly.pdbx_strand_id
1 'polypeptide(L)'
;MRKKLLCTTIGMLSLMIGSVSAQFSRPLSVGAGAGVAYNLTDLANVEAKFAFYGEADYLINPFISVGLHGEKGTLSGNGHNSEFENRYFAGNINGKVRLGQFMGQARNYSYYTLQANTFECILSNVYVGAGAGLVKNRIKRQIDPFYVEAIANQGGELAEDLGEIHFVVPINVGVDIPFGRTLYGPQWAINVNYQHTLTTNDNLDGIKNKNNDQYGFVSLGLKYALFNRK
;
A
#
# COMPACT_ATOMS: atom_id res chain seq x y z
N MET A 1 30.34 -16.95 -14.32
CA MET A 1 30.54 -15.85 -13.36
C MET A 1 29.23 -15.34 -12.74
N ARG A 2 28.12 -15.14 -13.47
CA ARG A 2 26.84 -14.62 -12.93
C ARG A 2 26.21 -15.44 -11.79
N LYS A 3 26.26 -16.78 -11.84
CA LYS A 3 25.69 -17.64 -10.78
C LYS A 3 26.43 -17.55 -9.44
N LYS A 4 27.75 -17.34 -9.45
CA LYS A 4 28.54 -17.17 -8.23
C LYS A 4 28.27 -15.84 -7.54
N LEU A 5 28.05 -14.77 -8.32
CA LEU A 5 27.71 -13.45 -7.79
C LEU A 5 26.35 -13.47 -7.08
N LEU A 6 25.36 -14.15 -7.67
CA LEU A 6 24.00 -14.27 -7.09
C LEU A 6 24.02 -15.01 -5.74
N CYS A 7 24.77 -16.11 -5.64
CA CYS A 7 24.90 -16.85 -4.38
C CYS A 7 25.63 -16.04 -3.29
N THR A 8 26.60 -15.22 -3.67
CA THR A 8 27.33 -14.37 -2.69
C THR A 8 26.46 -13.24 -2.17
N THR A 9 25.63 -12.63 -3.03
CA THR A 9 24.68 -11.58 -2.62
C THR A 9 23.56 -12.12 -1.71
N ILE A 10 23.03 -13.30 -2.02
CA ILE A 10 22.01 -13.96 -1.17
C ILE A 10 22.64 -14.38 0.17
N GLY A 11 23.87 -14.88 0.17
CA GLY A 11 24.61 -15.24 1.39
C GLY A 11 24.92 -14.03 2.28
N MET A 12 25.28 -12.87 1.71
CA MET A 12 25.48 -11.63 2.48
C MET A 12 24.17 -11.08 3.05
N LEU A 13 23.06 -11.18 2.30
CA LEU A 13 21.74 -10.74 2.76
C LEU A 13 21.25 -11.60 3.95
N SER A 14 21.51 -12.92 3.93
CA SER A 14 21.14 -13.82 5.03
C SER A 14 21.96 -13.62 6.31
N LEU A 15 23.21 -13.18 6.21
CA LEU A 15 24.07 -12.88 7.36
C LEU A 15 23.66 -11.57 8.07
N MET A 16 23.06 -10.60 7.35
CA MET A 16 22.57 -9.37 7.96
C MET A 16 21.25 -9.55 8.74
N ILE A 17 20.47 -10.58 8.44
CA ILE A 17 19.18 -10.86 9.10
C ILE A 17 19.37 -11.49 10.49
N GLY A 18 20.49 -12.20 10.71
CA GLY A 18 20.73 -12.94 11.96
C GLY A 18 21.03 -12.09 13.21
N SER A 19 21.46 -10.83 13.05
CA SER A 19 22.02 -10.05 14.16
C SER A 19 21.04 -9.09 14.85
N VAL A 20 19.83 -8.90 14.31
CA VAL A 20 18.89 -7.85 14.76
C VAL A 20 17.72 -8.39 15.59
N SER A 21 17.56 -9.70 15.67
CA SER A 21 16.37 -10.34 16.29
C SER A 21 16.27 -10.25 17.82
N ALA A 22 17.25 -9.71 18.52
CA ALA A 22 17.35 -9.82 19.98
C ALA A 22 16.61 -8.76 20.81
N GLN A 23 16.05 -7.71 20.19
CA GLN A 23 15.56 -6.54 20.95
C GLN A 23 14.07 -6.20 20.79
N PHE A 24 13.29 -6.95 19.98
CA PHE A 24 11.86 -6.63 19.80
C PHE A 24 10.97 -7.64 20.48
N SER A 25 10.16 -7.13 21.43
CA SER A 25 9.16 -7.96 22.09
C SER A 25 7.96 -8.31 21.19
N ARG A 26 7.70 -7.53 20.12
CA ARG A 26 6.53 -7.70 19.23
C ARG A 26 6.85 -7.43 17.77
N PRO A 27 7.48 -8.39 17.07
CA PRO A 27 7.90 -8.17 15.68
C PRO A 27 6.76 -8.21 14.66
N LEU A 28 5.63 -8.81 15.00
CA LEU A 28 4.50 -8.98 14.09
C LEU A 28 3.34 -8.07 14.51
N SER A 29 2.78 -7.34 13.54
CA SER A 29 1.53 -6.59 13.70
C SER A 29 0.54 -6.94 12.62
N VAL A 30 -0.73 -6.92 12.96
CA VAL A 30 -1.84 -7.05 12.01
C VAL A 30 -2.69 -5.79 12.08
N GLY A 31 -3.22 -5.38 10.95
CA GLY A 31 -4.05 -4.19 10.85
C GLY A 31 -5.21 -4.39 9.90
N ALA A 32 -6.25 -3.63 10.12
CA ALA A 32 -7.38 -3.53 9.21
C ALA A 32 -7.99 -2.13 9.29
N GLY A 33 -8.59 -1.70 8.19
CA GLY A 33 -9.21 -0.39 8.12
C GLY A 33 -10.04 -0.19 6.88
N ALA A 34 -10.52 1.03 6.72
CA ALA A 34 -11.31 1.47 5.58
C ALA A 34 -10.84 2.85 5.12
N GLY A 35 -11.21 3.20 3.92
CA GLY A 35 -10.86 4.48 3.34
C GLY A 35 -11.60 4.76 2.05
N VAL A 36 -11.06 5.68 1.28
CA VAL A 36 -11.58 6.05 -0.03
C VAL A 36 -10.51 5.83 -1.09
N ALA A 37 -10.88 5.09 -2.13
CA ALA A 37 -10.08 4.92 -3.32
C ALA A 37 -10.61 5.83 -4.42
N TYR A 38 -9.72 6.39 -5.22
CA TYR A 38 -10.05 7.25 -6.34
C TYR A 38 -9.10 7.00 -7.50
N ASN A 39 -9.67 7.08 -8.69
CA ASN A 39 -8.95 6.88 -9.93
C ASN A 39 -8.20 8.16 -10.31
N LEU A 40 -6.98 8.03 -10.83
CA LEU A 40 -6.14 9.12 -11.34
C LEU A 40 -5.89 8.90 -12.84
N THR A 41 -6.95 8.56 -13.58
CA THR A 41 -6.92 8.42 -15.04
C THR A 41 -7.25 9.76 -15.71
N ASP A 42 -7.11 9.80 -17.04
CA ASP A 42 -7.38 10.98 -17.88
C ASP A 42 -8.87 11.37 -17.96
N LEU A 43 -9.76 10.70 -17.19
CA LEU A 43 -11.18 10.99 -17.16
C LEU A 43 -11.51 12.26 -16.35
N ALA A 44 -12.40 13.08 -16.87
CA ALA A 44 -12.68 14.43 -16.39
C ALA A 44 -13.23 14.51 -14.95
N ASN A 45 -13.87 13.46 -14.42
CA ASN A 45 -14.46 13.45 -13.09
C ASN A 45 -13.96 12.27 -12.27
N VAL A 46 -13.19 12.57 -11.22
CA VAL A 46 -12.70 11.59 -10.25
C VAL A 46 -13.77 11.38 -9.18
N GLU A 47 -14.25 10.15 -9.04
CA GLU A 47 -15.15 9.77 -7.96
C GLU A 47 -14.41 8.96 -6.89
N ALA A 48 -14.51 9.40 -5.64
CA ALA A 48 -14.00 8.67 -4.49
C ALA A 48 -15.01 7.62 -4.02
N LYS A 49 -14.61 6.36 -3.94
CA LYS A 49 -15.44 5.24 -3.48
C LYS A 49 -14.81 4.53 -2.28
N PHE A 50 -15.64 3.90 -1.47
CA PHE A 50 -15.18 3.16 -0.30
C PHE A 50 -14.34 1.95 -0.67
N ALA A 51 -13.27 1.75 0.10
CA ALA A 51 -12.42 0.57 0.05
C ALA A 51 -12.03 0.12 1.47
N PHE A 52 -11.76 -1.17 1.61
CA PHE A 52 -11.32 -1.79 2.86
C PHE A 52 -9.95 -2.42 2.65
N TYR A 53 -9.14 -2.45 3.71
CA TYR A 53 -7.85 -3.11 3.65
C TYR A 53 -7.57 -3.95 4.88
N GLY A 54 -6.66 -4.90 4.73
CA GLY A 54 -6.02 -5.65 5.78
C GLY A 54 -4.53 -5.75 5.52
N GLU A 55 -3.75 -5.70 6.58
CA GLU A 55 -2.29 -5.79 6.48
C GLU A 55 -1.69 -6.64 7.59
N ALA A 56 -0.52 -7.19 7.31
CA ALA A 56 0.32 -7.89 8.28
C ALA A 56 1.76 -7.46 8.07
N ASP A 57 2.35 -6.77 9.02
CA ASP A 57 3.71 -6.23 8.96
C ASP A 57 4.63 -6.99 9.91
N TYR A 58 5.79 -7.41 9.42
CA TYR A 58 6.88 -7.95 10.20
C TYR A 58 7.99 -6.91 10.35
N LEU A 59 8.29 -6.51 11.57
CA LEU A 59 9.35 -5.57 11.91
C LEU A 59 10.71 -6.27 11.88
N ILE A 60 11.55 -5.90 10.93
CA ILE A 60 12.94 -6.32 10.85
C ILE A 60 13.75 -5.60 11.94
N ASN A 61 13.48 -4.31 12.12
CA ASN A 61 13.96 -3.48 13.23
C ASN A 61 12.83 -2.50 13.64
N PRO A 62 12.96 -1.65 14.69
CA PRO A 62 11.88 -0.75 15.13
C PRO A 62 11.33 0.15 14.04
N PHE A 63 12.11 0.42 13.00
CA PHE A 63 11.82 1.44 12.01
C PHE A 63 11.71 0.88 10.58
N ILE A 64 12.04 -0.38 10.37
CA ILE A 64 11.95 -1.04 9.06
C ILE A 64 11.04 -2.26 9.19
N SER A 65 10.03 -2.34 8.35
CA SER A 65 9.14 -3.50 8.28
C SER A 65 8.94 -3.95 6.83
N VAL A 66 8.63 -5.23 6.70
CA VAL A 66 8.13 -5.86 5.46
C VAL A 66 6.78 -6.44 5.77
N GLY A 67 5.81 -6.23 4.88
CA GLY A 67 4.44 -6.65 5.13
C GLY A 67 3.70 -7.11 3.89
N LEU A 68 2.57 -7.75 4.17
CA LEU A 68 1.55 -8.09 3.20
C LEU A 68 0.40 -7.12 3.37
N HIS A 69 -0.13 -6.61 2.28
CA HIS A 69 -1.27 -5.72 2.25
C HIS A 69 -2.28 -6.25 1.23
N GLY A 70 -3.53 -6.36 1.65
CA GLY A 70 -4.66 -6.72 0.81
C GLY A 70 -5.71 -5.61 0.84
N GLU A 71 -6.22 -5.23 -0.31
CA GLU A 71 -7.17 -4.14 -0.49
C GLU A 71 -8.32 -4.57 -1.38
N LYS A 72 -9.55 -4.18 -1.03
CA LYS A 72 -10.75 -4.43 -1.82
C LYS A 72 -11.59 -3.18 -1.86
N GLY A 73 -11.91 -2.72 -3.06
CA GLY A 73 -12.68 -1.49 -3.24
C GLY A 73 -13.37 -1.43 -4.59
N THR A 74 -13.87 -0.24 -4.86
CA THR A 74 -14.48 0.13 -6.13
C THR A 74 -13.83 1.42 -6.61
N LEU A 75 -13.47 1.48 -7.89
CA LEU A 75 -13.08 2.70 -8.59
C LEU A 75 -14.21 3.04 -9.55
N SER A 76 -14.57 4.29 -9.64
CA SER A 76 -15.52 4.76 -10.62
C SER A 76 -15.07 6.08 -11.23
N GLY A 77 -15.52 6.32 -12.43
CA GLY A 77 -15.32 7.59 -13.11
C GLY A 77 -16.49 7.85 -14.03
N ASN A 78 -16.81 9.13 -14.16
CA ASN A 78 -17.89 9.60 -15.00
C ASN A 78 -17.32 10.58 -16.03
N GLY A 79 -17.33 10.20 -17.29
CA GLY A 79 -17.01 11.05 -18.43
C GLY A 79 -18.29 11.55 -19.09
N HIS A 80 -18.18 12.44 -20.08
CA HIS A 80 -19.31 13.14 -20.70
C HIS A 80 -20.41 12.22 -21.27
N ASN A 81 -20.10 10.94 -21.62
CA ASN A 81 -21.04 9.91 -22.09
C ASN A 81 -20.54 8.50 -21.78
N SER A 82 -19.73 8.33 -20.75
CA SER A 82 -19.24 7.02 -20.32
C SER A 82 -19.21 6.94 -18.80
N GLU A 83 -19.83 5.93 -18.24
CA GLU A 83 -19.72 5.57 -16.83
C GLU A 83 -18.99 4.24 -16.74
N PHE A 84 -18.03 4.14 -15.81
CA PHE A 84 -17.44 2.87 -15.47
C PHE A 84 -17.42 2.66 -13.96
N GLU A 85 -17.62 1.42 -13.57
CA GLU A 85 -17.44 0.91 -12.22
C GLU A 85 -16.49 -0.27 -12.27
N ASN A 86 -15.33 -0.13 -11.65
CA ASN A 86 -14.33 -1.17 -11.53
C ASN A 86 -14.26 -1.65 -10.08
N ARG A 87 -14.68 -2.88 -9.83
CA ARG A 87 -14.48 -3.57 -8.56
C ARG A 87 -13.15 -4.26 -8.59
N TYR A 88 -12.25 -3.87 -7.67
CA TYR A 88 -10.92 -4.42 -7.64
C TYR A 88 -10.62 -5.15 -6.33
N PHE A 89 -9.68 -6.09 -6.43
CA PHE A 89 -9.01 -6.71 -5.32
C PHE A 89 -7.50 -6.66 -5.60
N ALA A 90 -6.75 -5.98 -4.72
CA ALA A 90 -5.31 -5.86 -4.83
C ALA A 90 -4.62 -6.57 -3.67
N GLY A 91 -3.50 -7.20 -3.96
CA GLY A 91 -2.61 -7.79 -2.95
C GLY A 91 -1.16 -7.43 -3.27
N ASN A 92 -0.42 -6.97 -2.27
CA ASN A 92 0.96 -6.58 -2.46
C ASN A 92 1.85 -6.95 -1.27
N ILE A 93 3.15 -7.06 -1.54
CA ILE A 93 4.21 -7.12 -0.55
C ILE A 93 4.87 -5.76 -0.54
N ASN A 94 5.02 -5.14 0.62
CA ASN A 94 5.62 -3.83 0.75
C ASN A 94 6.69 -3.78 1.85
N GLY A 95 7.67 -2.89 1.64
CA GLY A 95 8.65 -2.48 2.63
C GLY A 95 8.33 -1.07 3.11
N LYS A 96 8.41 -0.83 4.41
CA LYS A 96 8.16 0.48 5.04
C LYS A 96 9.38 0.87 5.86
N VAL A 97 9.81 2.14 5.73
CA VAL A 97 10.87 2.74 6.53
C VAL A 97 10.29 3.92 7.29
N ARG A 98 10.44 3.93 8.61
CA ARG A 98 9.97 5.00 9.50
C ARG A 98 11.04 6.06 9.69
N LEU A 99 10.62 7.31 9.87
CA LEU A 99 11.53 8.45 10.09
C LEU A 99 12.43 8.27 11.32
N GLY A 100 11.97 7.53 12.32
CA GLY A 100 12.77 7.17 13.48
C GLY A 100 14.11 6.50 13.16
N GLN A 101 14.26 5.86 11.98
CA GLN A 101 15.53 5.29 11.52
C GLN A 101 16.64 6.34 11.40
N PHE A 102 16.27 7.58 11.09
CA PHE A 102 17.19 8.71 10.84
C PHE A 102 17.31 9.67 12.02
N MET A 103 16.54 9.46 13.09
CA MET A 103 16.57 10.29 14.29
C MET A 103 17.59 9.73 15.31
N GLY A 104 18.60 10.49 15.67
CA GLY A 104 19.72 10.01 16.52
C GLY A 104 19.33 9.50 17.91
N GLN A 105 18.20 9.97 18.46
CA GLN A 105 17.62 9.50 19.74
C GLN A 105 16.47 8.53 19.57
N ALA A 106 16.18 8.14 18.35
CA ALA A 106 14.99 7.37 17.97
C ALA A 106 14.90 5.97 18.59
N ARG A 107 16.01 5.42 19.10
CA ARG A 107 15.98 4.18 19.89
C ARG A 107 15.07 4.28 21.12
N ASN A 108 14.86 5.51 21.62
CA ASN A 108 13.99 5.80 22.77
C ASN A 108 12.53 6.09 22.35
N TYR A 109 12.24 6.27 21.05
CA TYR A 109 10.96 6.75 20.51
C TYR A 109 10.23 5.73 19.62
N SER A 110 10.70 4.49 19.62
CA SER A 110 10.05 3.46 18.81
C SER A 110 8.64 3.17 19.33
N TYR A 111 7.82 2.60 18.49
CA TYR A 111 6.48 2.08 18.78
C TYR A 111 6.37 1.32 20.13
N TYR A 112 7.48 0.89 20.69
CA TYR A 112 7.57 0.02 21.87
C TYR A 112 8.23 0.67 23.10
N THR A 113 8.60 1.94 23.07
CA THR A 113 9.24 2.60 24.22
C THR A 113 8.34 3.61 24.89
N LEU A 114 8.25 3.50 26.24
CA LEU A 114 7.37 4.30 27.10
C LEU A 114 7.92 5.70 27.44
N GLN A 115 9.14 6.06 27.02
CA GLN A 115 9.88 7.23 27.54
C GLN A 115 9.89 8.45 26.60
N ALA A 116 9.14 8.40 25.49
CA ALA A 116 9.16 9.47 24.52
C ALA A 116 8.12 10.56 24.78
N ASN A 117 8.45 11.79 24.41
CA ASN A 117 7.46 12.83 24.20
C ASN A 117 6.49 12.37 23.09
N THR A 118 5.18 12.59 23.29
CA THR A 118 4.13 12.11 22.38
C THR A 118 4.35 12.57 20.93
N PHE A 119 4.78 13.81 20.74
CA PHE A 119 5.05 14.34 19.39
C PHE A 119 6.22 13.63 18.70
N GLU A 120 7.33 13.41 19.41
CA GLU A 120 8.50 12.69 18.89
C GLU A 120 8.17 11.23 18.57
N CYS A 121 7.33 10.60 19.41
CA CYS A 121 6.83 9.26 19.18
C CYS A 121 6.01 9.18 17.87
N ILE A 122 5.10 10.12 17.64
CA ILE A 122 4.31 10.18 16.40
C ILE A 122 5.24 10.43 15.21
N LEU A 123 6.14 11.42 15.30
CA LEU A 123 7.05 11.77 14.21
C LEU A 123 7.98 10.61 13.84
N SER A 124 8.49 9.87 14.82
CA SER A 124 9.33 8.69 14.57
C SER A 124 8.62 7.55 13.86
N ASN A 125 7.28 7.51 13.94
CA ASN A 125 6.43 6.50 13.32
C ASN A 125 5.80 6.94 11.98
N VAL A 126 6.12 8.13 11.49
CA VAL A 126 5.84 8.51 10.09
C VAL A 126 6.70 7.63 9.19
N TYR A 127 6.10 7.06 8.16
CA TYR A 127 6.80 6.14 7.26
C TYR A 127 6.57 6.47 5.79
N VAL A 128 7.52 6.02 5.00
CA VAL A 128 7.40 5.87 3.56
C VAL A 128 7.59 4.40 3.22
N GLY A 129 6.93 3.93 2.20
CA GLY A 129 7.01 2.55 1.76
C GLY A 129 6.85 2.40 0.26
N ALA A 130 7.34 1.29 -0.24
CA ALA A 130 7.11 0.86 -1.62
C ALA A 130 6.95 -0.65 -1.67
N GLY A 131 6.25 -1.13 -2.69
CA GLY A 131 5.95 -2.54 -2.82
C GLY A 131 5.78 -3.01 -4.26
N ALA A 132 5.43 -4.27 -4.37
CA ALA A 132 5.07 -4.91 -5.61
C ALA A 132 3.89 -5.85 -5.37
N GLY A 133 2.96 -5.90 -6.31
CA GLY A 133 1.76 -6.69 -6.13
C GLY A 133 0.98 -6.92 -7.40
N LEU A 134 -0.21 -7.44 -7.22
CA LEU A 134 -1.16 -7.75 -8.28
C LEU A 134 -2.51 -7.13 -7.93
N VAL A 135 -3.20 -6.62 -8.93
CA VAL A 135 -4.59 -6.18 -8.84
C VAL A 135 -5.42 -6.99 -9.82
N LYS A 136 -6.55 -7.50 -9.34
CA LYS A 136 -7.58 -8.13 -10.16
C LYS A 136 -8.75 -7.18 -10.29
N ASN A 137 -9.07 -6.83 -11.52
CA ASN A 137 -10.13 -5.91 -11.87
C ASN A 137 -11.40 -6.67 -12.30
N ARG A 138 -12.54 -6.04 -12.07
CA ARG A 138 -13.83 -6.46 -12.65
C ARG A 138 -14.60 -5.22 -13.06
N ILE A 139 -14.45 -4.86 -14.32
CA ILE A 139 -14.99 -3.62 -14.88
C ILE A 139 -16.41 -3.86 -15.38
N LYS A 140 -17.32 -2.97 -15.01
CA LYS A 140 -18.63 -2.78 -15.65
C LYS A 140 -18.60 -1.40 -16.26
N ARG A 141 -18.89 -1.31 -17.54
CA ARG A 141 -18.96 -0.05 -18.26
C ARG A 141 -20.28 0.09 -19.00
N GLN A 142 -20.73 1.32 -19.09
CA GLN A 142 -21.84 1.72 -19.93
C GLN A 142 -21.36 2.88 -20.79
N ILE A 143 -21.24 2.64 -22.10
CA ILE A 143 -20.75 3.61 -23.08
C ILE A 143 -21.84 3.83 -24.11
N ASP A 144 -22.11 5.09 -24.42
CA ASP A 144 -23.03 5.45 -25.52
C ASP A 144 -22.42 4.94 -26.85
N PRO A 145 -23.18 4.21 -27.71
CA PRO A 145 -22.70 3.72 -28.98
C PRO A 145 -22.08 4.78 -29.89
N PHE A 146 -22.52 6.01 -29.81
CA PHE A 146 -21.97 7.13 -30.59
C PHE A 146 -20.54 7.48 -30.12
N TYR A 147 -20.23 7.24 -28.84
CA TYR A 147 -18.91 7.53 -28.27
C TYR A 147 -17.86 6.47 -28.58
N VAL A 148 -18.28 5.25 -28.87
CA VAL A 148 -17.38 4.14 -29.28
C VAL A 148 -16.62 4.52 -30.55
N GLU A 149 -17.27 5.13 -31.52
CA GLU A 149 -16.65 5.59 -32.78
C GLU A 149 -15.70 6.77 -32.54
N ALA A 150 -16.01 7.67 -31.60
CA ALA A 150 -15.14 8.79 -31.23
C ALA A 150 -13.85 8.31 -30.52
N ILE A 151 -13.92 7.30 -29.66
CA ILE A 151 -12.75 6.68 -29.00
C ILE A 151 -11.83 6.04 -30.05
N ALA A 152 -12.38 5.27 -30.99
CA ALA A 152 -11.62 4.64 -32.07
C ALA A 152 -10.91 5.68 -32.96
N ASN A 153 -11.57 6.79 -33.26
CA ASN A 153 -11.00 7.89 -34.06
C ASN A 153 -9.87 8.66 -33.33
N GLN A 154 -9.81 8.61 -32.00
CA GLN A 154 -8.73 9.19 -31.19
C GLN A 154 -7.60 8.18 -30.89
N GLY A 155 -7.66 6.97 -31.46
CA GLY A 155 -6.64 5.94 -31.28
C GLY A 155 -6.77 5.17 -29.96
N GLY A 156 -7.91 5.29 -29.24
CA GLY A 156 -8.26 4.47 -28.10
C GLY A 156 -8.89 3.15 -28.55
N GLU A 157 -8.62 2.07 -27.83
CA GLU A 157 -9.28 0.77 -28.00
C GLU A 157 -10.07 0.41 -26.75
N LEU A 158 -11.27 -0.14 -26.95
CA LEU A 158 -12.03 -0.68 -25.84
C LEU A 158 -11.42 -2.00 -25.39
N ALA A 159 -11.12 -2.14 -24.11
CA ALA A 159 -10.62 -3.40 -23.57
C ALA A 159 -11.64 -4.51 -23.77
N GLU A 160 -11.23 -5.60 -24.41
CA GLU A 160 -12.07 -6.79 -24.63
C GLU A 160 -12.25 -7.60 -23.36
N ASP A 161 -11.21 -7.63 -22.50
CA ASP A 161 -11.18 -8.46 -21.29
C ASP A 161 -11.41 -7.61 -20.03
N LEU A 162 -12.60 -7.74 -19.44
CA LEU A 162 -13.06 -6.95 -18.30
C LEU A 162 -12.67 -7.56 -16.92
N GLY A 163 -11.73 -8.52 -16.88
CA GLY A 163 -11.40 -9.30 -15.69
C GLY A 163 -9.93 -9.67 -15.51
N GLU A 164 -9.00 -8.89 -16.03
CA GLU A 164 -7.56 -9.16 -16.02
C GLU A 164 -6.88 -8.94 -14.66
N ILE A 165 -5.72 -9.60 -14.49
CA ILE A 165 -4.81 -9.40 -13.37
C ILE A 165 -3.61 -8.60 -13.88
N HIS A 166 -3.33 -7.47 -13.20
CA HIS A 166 -2.23 -6.58 -13.56
C HIS A 166 -1.20 -6.50 -12.44
N PHE A 167 0.05 -6.29 -12.81
CA PHE A 167 1.11 -5.98 -11.88
C PHE A 167 1.00 -4.52 -11.42
N VAL A 168 1.24 -4.27 -10.13
CA VAL A 168 1.15 -2.94 -9.53
C VAL A 168 2.35 -2.65 -8.64
N VAL A 169 2.71 -1.36 -8.58
CA VAL A 169 3.75 -0.82 -7.71
C VAL A 169 3.11 0.21 -6.78
N PRO A 170 2.71 -0.18 -5.55
CA PRO A 170 2.21 0.76 -4.57
C PRO A 170 3.36 1.55 -3.91
N ILE A 171 3.15 2.84 -3.71
CA ILE A 171 3.98 3.75 -2.93
C ILE A 171 3.13 4.25 -1.77
N ASN A 172 3.63 4.16 -0.54
CA ASN A 172 2.90 4.47 0.67
C ASN A 172 3.56 5.63 1.43
N VAL A 173 2.75 6.52 1.97
CA VAL A 173 3.16 7.51 2.97
C VAL A 173 2.11 7.51 4.08
N GLY A 174 2.55 7.34 5.32
CA GLY A 174 1.60 7.26 6.43
C GLY A 174 2.24 7.45 7.79
N VAL A 175 1.42 7.29 8.81
CA VAL A 175 1.84 7.37 10.21
C VAL A 175 1.10 6.33 11.04
N ASP A 176 1.85 5.66 11.92
CA ASP A 176 1.30 4.81 12.97
C ASP A 176 1.29 5.60 14.29
N ILE A 177 0.12 5.92 14.83
CA ILE A 177 -0.05 6.65 16.09
C ILE A 177 -0.30 5.63 17.20
N PRO A 178 0.72 5.31 18.02
CA PRO A 178 0.60 4.30 19.06
C PRO A 178 -0.25 4.78 20.23
N PHE A 179 -1.07 3.89 20.78
CA PHE A 179 -1.85 4.14 21.97
C PHE A 179 -2.04 2.86 22.81
N GLY A 180 -2.56 3.02 24.02
CA GLY A 180 -2.70 1.90 24.94
C GLY A 180 -1.36 1.55 25.58
N ARG A 181 -1.24 1.80 26.90
CA ARG A 181 -0.02 1.51 27.67
C ARG A 181 -0.09 0.11 28.27
N THR A 182 0.89 -0.72 27.95
CA THR A 182 1.13 -1.99 28.62
C THR A 182 2.55 -2.00 29.21
N LEU A 183 2.86 -2.96 30.09
CA LEU A 183 4.22 -3.12 30.64
C LEU A 183 5.30 -3.29 29.54
N TYR A 184 4.91 -3.69 28.34
CA TYR A 184 5.80 -3.96 27.21
C TYR A 184 5.68 -2.91 26.09
N GLY A 185 5.10 -1.75 26.37
CA GLY A 185 4.86 -0.68 25.39
C GLY A 185 3.44 -0.70 24.80
N PRO A 186 3.12 0.23 23.90
CA PRO A 186 1.83 0.31 23.26
C PRO A 186 1.58 -0.92 22.39
N GLN A 187 0.37 -1.43 22.44
CA GLN A 187 -0.05 -2.62 21.71
C GLN A 187 -0.92 -2.29 20.49
N TRP A 188 -1.54 -1.12 20.53
CA TRP A 188 -2.43 -0.64 19.50
C TRP A 188 -1.86 0.59 18.82
N ALA A 189 -2.19 0.77 17.55
CA ALA A 189 -1.95 2.01 16.85
C ALA A 189 -3.10 2.35 15.90
N ILE A 190 -3.35 3.64 15.75
CA ILE A 190 -4.13 4.17 14.64
C ILE A 190 -3.19 4.34 13.46
N ASN A 191 -3.52 3.76 12.32
CA ASN A 191 -2.79 3.94 11.07
C ASN A 191 -3.56 4.92 10.19
N VAL A 192 -2.87 5.95 9.71
CA VAL A 192 -3.33 6.83 8.64
C VAL A 192 -2.37 6.66 7.48
N ASN A 193 -2.88 6.28 6.31
CA ASN A 193 -2.05 5.98 5.16
C ASN A 193 -2.63 6.57 3.87
N TYR A 194 -1.73 7.08 3.04
CA TYR A 194 -1.96 7.36 1.63
C TYR A 194 -1.14 6.39 0.80
N GLN A 195 -1.80 5.65 -0.07
CA GLN A 195 -1.19 4.76 -1.05
C GLN A 195 -1.44 5.30 -2.45
N HIS A 196 -0.37 5.47 -3.20
CA HIS A 196 -0.39 5.75 -4.63
C HIS A 196 0.03 4.51 -5.37
N THR A 197 -0.83 3.97 -6.22
CA THR A 197 -0.59 2.72 -6.93
C THR A 197 -0.43 2.98 -8.42
N LEU A 198 0.76 2.66 -8.92
CA LEU A 198 1.10 2.66 -10.33
C LEU A 198 0.76 1.29 -10.91
N THR A 199 0.04 1.25 -12.03
CA THR A 199 -0.22 -0.01 -12.76
C THR A 199 0.71 -0.11 -13.96
N THR A 200 0.98 -1.33 -14.40
CA THR A 200 1.79 -1.56 -15.60
C THR A 200 0.96 -1.58 -16.88
N ASN A 201 -0.36 -1.55 -16.76
CA ASN A 201 -1.31 -1.60 -17.86
C ASN A 201 -2.34 -0.47 -17.77
N ASP A 202 -2.92 -0.16 -18.92
CA ASP A 202 -3.89 0.88 -19.19
C ASP A 202 -5.28 0.27 -19.35
N ASN A 203 -5.79 -0.41 -18.31
CA ASN A 203 -7.05 -1.14 -18.35
C ASN A 203 -7.90 -0.98 -17.08
N LEU A 204 -7.60 0.00 -16.21
CA LEU A 204 -8.40 0.21 -15.00
C LEU A 204 -9.76 0.84 -15.28
N ASP A 205 -9.83 1.67 -16.31
CA ASP A 205 -11.07 2.33 -16.78
C ASP A 205 -11.74 1.60 -17.98
N GLY A 206 -11.06 0.58 -18.51
CA GLY A 206 -11.53 -0.20 -19.66
C GLY A 206 -11.30 0.48 -21.01
N ILE A 207 -10.50 1.54 -21.07
CA ILE A 207 -10.09 2.25 -22.29
C ILE A 207 -8.58 2.16 -22.38
N LYS A 208 -8.04 1.52 -23.43
CA LYS A 208 -6.61 1.48 -23.69
C LYS A 208 -6.17 2.77 -24.36
N ASN A 209 -5.28 3.51 -23.70
CA ASN A 209 -4.66 4.69 -24.24
C ASN A 209 -3.12 4.62 -24.08
N LYS A 210 -2.38 5.75 -24.17
CA LYS A 210 -0.90 5.77 -24.11
C LYS A 210 -0.33 5.86 -22.69
N ASN A 211 -1.15 6.15 -21.69
CA ASN A 211 -0.70 6.41 -20.32
C ASN A 211 -1.13 5.27 -19.40
N ASN A 212 -0.23 4.79 -18.57
CA ASN A 212 -0.57 3.78 -17.57
C ASN A 212 -1.50 4.35 -16.50
N ASP A 213 -2.52 3.61 -16.15
CA ASP A 213 -3.47 3.98 -15.12
C ASP A 213 -2.85 4.02 -13.73
N GLN A 214 -3.38 4.90 -12.90
CA GLN A 214 -2.97 5.08 -11.51
C GLN A 214 -4.21 5.23 -10.63
N TYR A 215 -4.10 4.83 -9.37
CA TYR A 215 -5.14 5.14 -8.39
C TYR A 215 -4.55 5.49 -7.02
N GLY A 216 -5.28 6.32 -6.28
CA GLY A 216 -4.96 6.70 -4.92
C GLY A 216 -5.89 6.04 -3.93
N PHE A 217 -5.39 5.72 -2.74
CA PHE A 217 -6.16 5.20 -1.62
C PHE A 217 -5.75 5.90 -0.33
N VAL A 218 -6.69 6.65 0.26
CA VAL A 218 -6.53 7.25 1.59
C VAL A 218 -7.27 6.41 2.60
N SER A 219 -6.61 5.98 3.65
CA SER A 219 -7.18 5.03 4.60
C SER A 219 -6.89 5.39 6.05
N LEU A 220 -7.81 4.95 6.91
CA LEU A 220 -7.72 4.97 8.36
C LEU A 220 -7.97 3.55 8.88
N GLY A 221 -7.15 3.07 9.81
CA GLY A 221 -7.31 1.75 10.38
C GLY A 221 -6.69 1.59 11.75
N LEU A 222 -6.84 0.39 12.29
CA LEU A 222 -6.28 -0.03 13.55
C LEU A 222 -5.26 -1.14 13.32
N LYS A 223 -4.13 -1.02 13.99
CA LYS A 223 -3.07 -2.04 14.05
C LYS A 223 -2.97 -2.61 15.46
N TYR A 224 -2.68 -3.89 15.52
CA TYR A 224 -2.47 -4.62 16.76
C TYR A 224 -1.15 -5.38 16.70
N ALA A 225 -0.27 -5.16 17.65
CA ALA A 225 1.01 -5.83 17.75
C ALA A 225 0.86 -7.19 18.45
N LEU A 226 1.20 -8.25 17.72
CA LEU A 226 1.11 -9.65 18.17
C LEU A 226 2.44 -10.06 18.83
N PHE A 227 2.33 -11.02 19.75
CA PHE A 227 3.41 -11.71 20.43
C PHE A 227 4.32 -10.84 21.30
N ASN A 228 4.34 -11.18 22.60
CA ASN A 228 5.44 -10.83 23.49
C ASN A 228 6.50 -11.92 23.37
N ARG A 229 7.67 -11.60 22.85
CA ARG A 229 8.85 -12.44 23.09
C ARG A 229 9.21 -12.28 24.58
N LYS A 230 9.08 -13.37 25.33
CA LYS A 230 9.63 -13.48 26.69
C LYS A 230 11.14 -13.47 26.65
#